data_7cc4dfabf44a5342173095dc4378d4ca
#
_entry.id   7cc4dfabf44a5342173095dc4378d4ca
#
_cell.length_a   1.000
_cell.length_b   1.000
_cell.length_c   1.000
_cell.angle_alpha   90.00
_cell.angle_beta   90.00
_cell.angle_gamma   90.00
#
_symmetry.space_group_name_H-M   'P 1'
#
loop_
_entity.id
_entity.type
_entity.pdbx_description
1 polymer ?
#
loop_
_entity_poly.entity_id
_entity_poly.type
_entity_poly.pdbx_seq_one_letter_code
_entity_poly.pdbx_strand_id
1 'polypeptide(L)'
;MGSSFLLSTRSVRAPTARDFISPAPSFSRSVKSKNIDTKLAVLMTMKNRMKTDGDDENNDRRGRREHKEVLKTETSSRRDFVAWTALLVAQSSAMFQPGHKIPAFAGQQQQQQQQTFTQRFPTLFKPFLGEGTKKTIKTTLIEDRCWALEQTIELGPLETPLRCVVVRLSSGDLWVHNPLAPTEEFFQLVESCAENGDGYEPSSSTSSSARVSSIVVPTYALEHKIFARDAHERWPEAEIWVAPGQFSFPVENVSNAYVYGTDTNVFVLSESNDEAQMSTKQPAWRNEINYETLDVGAFKVANKNIQIKECAFFDVSTGMLIVTDALAKIPLIPSVLCSKDKLLLVSKRSTRDPQPEDTPENVLTGWKKTALLVSFFFPEHEELVSAREVIWTDGWETNFESISNRLLVPPVVRTLLYAQEPKAVRNWVDRVSARWGESIKSIVPAHWDAPIDANVDDFRNAFRFLEDDSIDPFLDGDLKRGLAPIAKAILK
;
A
#
# COMPACT_ATOMS: atom_id res chain seq x y z
N MET A 1 26.47 45.07 -55.84
CA MET A 1 27.67 44.21 -55.62
C MET A 1 27.23 43.03 -54.76
N GLY A 2 26.96 42.07 -55.31
CA GLY A 2 26.94 40.78 -55.80
C GLY A 2 27.97 39.83 -55.19
N SER A 3 27.51 38.76 -54.60
CA SER A 3 28.27 37.49 -54.64
C SER A 3 27.36 36.34 -54.16
N SER A 4 26.95 35.60 -55.15
CA SER A 4 26.31 34.26 -54.99
C SER A 4 27.37 33.24 -54.59
N PHE A 5 27.03 32.36 -53.61
CA PHE A 5 27.75 31.11 -53.44
C PHE A 5 26.77 29.95 -53.57
N LEU A 6 26.97 29.18 -54.63
CA LEU A 6 26.38 27.87 -54.86
C LEU A 6 27.04 26.82 -53.95
N LEU A 7 26.26 26.08 -53.20
CA LEU A 7 26.72 24.86 -52.49
C LEU A 7 26.02 23.65 -53.06
N SER A 8 26.84 22.76 -53.56
CA SER A 8 26.64 21.44 -54.11
C SER A 8 25.94 20.49 -53.16
N THR A 9 24.81 19.92 -53.58
CA THR A 9 24.15 18.77 -52.95
C THR A 9 24.86 17.47 -53.33
N ARG A 10 25.49 16.80 -52.38
CA ARG A 10 25.82 15.38 -52.49
C ARG A 10 24.76 14.54 -51.84
N SER A 11 24.06 13.79 -52.67
CA SER A 11 23.16 12.69 -52.30
C SER A 11 23.95 11.56 -51.70
N VAL A 12 23.62 11.16 -50.44
CA VAL A 12 24.08 9.91 -49.84
C VAL A 12 22.87 8.95 -49.80
N ARG A 13 22.99 7.88 -50.57
CA ARG A 13 22.04 6.76 -50.61
C ARG A 13 22.07 5.99 -49.30
N ALA A 14 20.89 5.71 -48.76
CA ALA A 14 20.65 4.75 -47.67
C ALA A 14 20.87 3.31 -48.16
N PRO A 15 21.43 2.41 -47.33
CA PRO A 15 21.47 1.00 -47.66
C PRO A 15 20.15 0.31 -47.29
N THR A 16 19.69 -0.52 -48.23
CA THR A 16 18.53 -1.39 -48.14
C THR A 16 18.78 -2.55 -47.16
N ALA A 17 17.75 -2.82 -46.36
CA ALA A 17 17.67 -4.00 -45.50
C ALA A 17 17.55 -5.30 -46.33
N ARG A 18 18.56 -6.15 -46.30
CA ARG A 18 18.49 -7.59 -46.51
C ARG A 18 19.78 -8.22 -46.01
N ASP A 19 19.61 -9.40 -45.38
CA ASP A 19 20.65 -10.29 -44.87
C ASP A 19 21.10 -10.08 -43.42
N PHE A 20 20.36 -10.77 -42.53
CA PHE A 20 20.92 -11.61 -41.46
C PHE A 20 19.79 -12.37 -40.77
N ILE A 21 19.44 -13.53 -41.37
CA ILE A 21 18.69 -14.58 -40.67
C ILE A 21 19.69 -15.66 -40.32
N SER A 22 20.00 -15.83 -39.05
CA SER A 22 20.59 -17.04 -38.52
C SER A 22 19.70 -17.60 -37.41
N PRO A 23 19.43 -18.90 -37.37
CA PRO A 23 18.44 -19.49 -36.48
C PRO A 23 18.99 -19.65 -35.07
N ALA A 24 18.17 -19.30 -34.10
CA ALA A 24 18.42 -19.55 -32.68
C ALA A 24 18.28 -21.05 -32.37
N PRO A 25 19.11 -21.63 -31.50
CA PRO A 25 18.96 -23.01 -31.06
C PRO A 25 17.80 -23.14 -30.09
N SER A 26 16.91 -24.08 -30.36
CA SER A 26 15.86 -24.56 -29.50
C SER A 26 16.43 -25.24 -28.27
N PHE A 27 16.28 -24.63 -27.09
CA PHE A 27 16.47 -25.28 -25.80
C PHE A 27 15.12 -25.55 -25.15
N SER A 28 14.58 -26.73 -25.38
CA SER A 28 13.55 -27.31 -24.55
C SER A 28 14.21 -27.84 -23.28
N ARG A 29 14.01 -27.20 -22.15
CA ARG A 29 14.24 -27.78 -20.84
C ARG A 29 12.98 -27.71 -20.00
N SER A 30 12.33 -28.84 -19.90
CA SER A 30 11.38 -29.24 -18.88
C SER A 30 12.02 -29.04 -17.49
N VAL A 31 11.67 -27.99 -16.78
CA VAL A 31 12.00 -27.81 -15.36
C VAL A 31 10.90 -28.49 -14.55
N LYS A 32 11.15 -29.72 -14.17
CA LYS A 32 10.32 -30.49 -13.24
C LYS A 32 10.25 -29.80 -11.89
N SER A 33 9.05 -29.71 -11.36
CA SER A 33 8.66 -29.26 -10.04
C SER A 33 9.28 -30.11 -8.90
N LYS A 34 10.55 -29.93 -8.61
CA LYS A 34 11.25 -30.63 -7.50
C LYS A 34 11.58 -29.74 -6.30
N ASN A 35 11.27 -28.44 -6.34
CA ASN A 35 11.71 -27.51 -5.28
C ASN A 35 10.69 -27.26 -4.15
N ILE A 36 9.46 -27.78 -4.24
CA ILE A 36 8.46 -27.62 -3.18
C ILE A 36 8.57 -28.78 -2.17
N ASP A 37 8.84 -29.98 -2.65
CA ASP A 37 8.95 -31.16 -1.78
C ASP A 37 10.19 -31.15 -0.89
N THR A 38 11.29 -30.52 -1.34
CA THR A 38 12.54 -30.46 -0.56
C THR A 38 12.43 -29.50 0.63
N LYS A 39 11.65 -28.42 0.51
CA LYS A 39 11.41 -27.49 1.63
C LYS A 39 10.43 -28.05 2.68
N LEU A 40 9.47 -28.84 2.22
CA LEU A 40 8.55 -29.52 3.12
C LEU A 40 9.25 -30.68 3.86
N ALA A 41 10.16 -31.39 3.21
CA ALA A 41 10.96 -32.45 3.80
C ALA A 41 11.94 -31.92 4.86
N VAL A 42 12.57 -30.77 4.64
CA VAL A 42 13.44 -30.12 5.63
C VAL A 42 12.67 -29.70 6.87
N LEU A 43 11.44 -29.18 6.72
CA LEU A 43 10.55 -28.81 7.83
C LEU A 43 10.08 -30.04 8.62
N MET A 44 9.80 -31.16 7.96
CA MET A 44 9.40 -32.41 8.63
C MET A 44 10.57 -33.12 9.31
N THR A 45 11.78 -33.03 8.76
CA THR A 45 13.00 -33.62 9.36
C THR A 45 13.44 -32.86 10.61
N MET A 46 13.22 -31.54 10.67
CA MET A 46 13.45 -30.74 11.88
C MET A 46 12.45 -31.07 13.00
N LYS A 47 11.21 -31.47 12.67
CA LYS A 47 10.19 -31.85 13.64
C LYS A 47 10.44 -33.20 14.29
N ASN A 48 11.07 -34.15 13.60
CA ASN A 48 11.39 -35.46 14.10
C ASN A 48 12.66 -35.50 14.98
N ARG A 49 13.57 -34.50 14.82
CA ARG A 49 14.78 -34.42 15.66
C ARG A 49 14.53 -33.85 17.06
N MET A 50 13.36 -33.27 17.32
CA MET A 50 12.95 -32.73 18.63
C MET A 50 12.22 -33.74 19.54
N LYS A 51 12.04 -34.99 19.10
CA LYS A 51 11.29 -36.00 19.89
C LYS A 51 12.17 -37.08 20.57
N THR A 52 13.49 -37.04 20.43
CA THR A 52 14.35 -38.12 20.90
C THR A 52 15.37 -37.78 21.98
N ASP A 53 15.30 -36.59 22.60
CA ASP A 53 16.19 -36.30 23.74
C ASP A 53 15.37 -35.79 24.94
N GLY A 54 14.92 -36.72 25.72
CA GLY A 54 14.26 -36.46 27.01
C GLY A 54 13.95 -37.71 27.77
N ASP A 55 14.96 -38.24 28.44
CA ASP A 55 14.86 -38.97 29.71
C ASP A 55 16.29 -39.14 30.22
N ASP A 56 16.64 -38.51 31.31
CA ASP A 56 17.17 -38.98 32.57
C ASP A 56 17.94 -37.88 33.34
N GLU A 57 17.73 -37.99 34.65
CA GLU A 57 18.49 -37.49 35.78
C GLU A 57 18.20 -36.17 36.44
N ASN A 58 17.87 -36.39 37.63
CA ASN A 58 17.41 -35.74 38.83
C ASN A 58 18.32 -34.66 39.43
N ASN A 59 17.64 -33.66 39.99
CA ASN A 59 17.91 -32.91 41.21
C ASN A 59 19.00 -31.84 41.26
N ASP A 60 18.51 -30.66 41.64
CA ASP A 60 19.24 -29.52 42.21
C ASP A 60 19.66 -28.41 41.22
N ARG A 61 18.71 -27.51 40.86
CA ARG A 61 18.93 -26.14 40.34
C ARG A 61 17.63 -25.44 39.93
N ARG A 62 16.69 -25.25 40.85
CA ARG A 62 15.43 -24.52 40.55
C ARG A 62 15.61 -23.07 40.10
N GLY A 63 16.62 -22.37 40.51
CA GLY A 63 16.79 -20.95 40.19
C GLY A 63 17.41 -20.64 38.80
N ARG A 64 17.99 -21.62 38.10
CA ARG A 64 18.59 -21.44 36.74
C ARG A 64 17.68 -22.01 35.63
N ARG A 65 16.67 -22.78 35.95
CA ARG A 65 15.75 -23.38 34.97
C ARG A 65 14.71 -22.36 34.44
N GLU A 66 14.16 -21.52 35.31
CA GLU A 66 13.17 -20.52 34.88
C GLU A 66 13.72 -19.52 33.85
N HIS A 67 14.96 -19.07 33.99
CA HIS A 67 15.59 -18.19 33.00
C HIS A 67 15.94 -18.90 31.67
N LYS A 68 16.17 -20.22 31.67
CA LYS A 68 16.44 -20.99 30.45
C LYS A 68 15.18 -21.45 29.74
N GLU A 69 14.06 -21.65 30.45
CA GLU A 69 12.77 -21.97 29.83
C GLU A 69 12.14 -20.75 29.17
N VAL A 70 12.22 -19.58 29.81
CA VAL A 70 11.79 -18.30 29.20
C VAL A 70 12.60 -18.01 27.94
N LEU A 71 13.91 -18.23 27.92
CA LEU A 71 14.76 -18.06 26.74
C LEU A 71 14.51 -19.13 25.65
N LYS A 72 14.06 -20.33 25.99
CA LYS A 72 13.71 -21.39 25.02
C LYS A 72 12.33 -21.17 24.42
N THR A 73 11.36 -20.68 25.19
CA THR A 73 10.05 -20.28 24.66
C THR A 73 10.15 -19.05 23.77
N GLU A 74 10.99 -18.06 24.11
CA GLU A 74 11.22 -16.90 23.23
C GLU A 74 11.91 -17.24 21.90
N THR A 75 12.84 -18.20 21.87
CA THR A 75 13.52 -18.61 20.63
C THR A 75 12.67 -19.52 19.75
N SER A 76 11.74 -20.28 20.31
CA SER A 76 10.74 -21.05 19.57
C SER A 76 9.73 -20.11 18.92
N SER A 77 9.19 -19.14 19.65
CA SER A 77 8.25 -18.14 19.16
C SER A 77 8.82 -17.32 17.99
N ARG A 78 10.12 -17.02 17.98
CA ARG A 78 10.78 -16.28 16.88
C ARG A 78 10.91 -17.05 15.58
N ARG A 79 11.16 -18.37 15.65
CA ARG A 79 11.22 -19.25 14.46
C ARG A 79 9.84 -19.51 13.89
N ASP A 80 8.86 -19.62 14.76
CA ASP A 80 7.46 -19.82 14.39
C ASP A 80 6.87 -18.57 13.74
N PHE A 81 7.30 -17.38 14.14
CA PHE A 81 6.86 -16.11 13.57
C PHE A 81 7.34 -15.90 12.12
N VAL A 82 8.62 -16.16 11.82
CA VAL A 82 9.14 -16.07 10.43
C VAL A 82 8.48 -17.15 9.55
N ALA A 83 8.18 -18.31 10.12
CA ALA A 83 7.40 -19.34 9.44
C ALA A 83 5.94 -18.93 9.25
N TRP A 84 5.38 -18.13 10.16
CA TRP A 84 3.99 -17.64 10.12
C TRP A 84 3.76 -16.53 9.11
N THR A 85 4.67 -15.53 9.00
CA THR A 85 4.60 -14.55 7.93
C THR A 85 4.77 -15.20 6.56
N ALA A 86 5.66 -16.19 6.45
CA ALA A 86 5.78 -17.02 5.25
C ALA A 86 4.55 -17.92 5.01
N LEU A 87 3.87 -18.35 6.08
CA LEU A 87 2.68 -19.21 6.04
C LEU A 87 1.40 -18.43 5.74
N LEU A 88 1.26 -17.18 6.22
CA LEU A 88 0.17 -16.26 5.82
C LEU A 88 0.26 -15.94 4.34
N VAL A 89 1.46 -15.72 3.82
CA VAL A 89 1.72 -15.54 2.38
C VAL A 89 1.49 -16.85 1.60
N ALA A 90 1.74 -18.01 2.18
CA ALA A 90 1.55 -19.33 1.53
C ALA A 90 0.12 -19.86 1.66
N GLN A 91 -0.59 -19.58 2.76
CA GLN A 91 -1.99 -20.04 2.94
C GLN A 91 -2.98 -19.25 2.09
N SER A 92 -2.70 -17.98 1.80
CA SER A 92 -3.51 -17.21 0.85
C SER A 92 -3.48 -17.82 -0.55
N SER A 93 -2.44 -18.57 -0.91
CA SER A 93 -2.31 -19.25 -2.21
C SER A 93 -2.96 -20.64 -2.25
N ALA A 94 -3.27 -21.25 -1.12
CA ALA A 94 -3.74 -22.66 -1.05
C ALA A 94 -5.26 -22.83 -0.84
N MET A 95 -6.00 -21.75 -0.52
CA MET A 95 -7.43 -21.82 -0.20
C MET A 95 -8.38 -21.46 -1.36
N PHE A 96 -7.87 -21.07 -2.51
CA PHE A 96 -8.73 -20.72 -3.65
C PHE A 96 -8.60 -21.73 -4.80
N GLN A 97 -9.58 -22.62 -4.91
CA GLN A 97 -9.91 -23.26 -6.20
C GLN A 97 -11.00 -22.46 -6.90
N PRO A 98 -10.81 -22.07 -8.15
CA PRO A 98 -11.84 -21.37 -8.93
C PRO A 98 -12.85 -22.40 -9.48
N GLY A 99 -14.09 -22.28 -9.08
CA GLY A 99 -15.12 -23.11 -9.65
C GLY A 99 -16.52 -22.77 -9.19
N HIS A 100 -17.16 -21.77 -9.79
CA HIS A 100 -18.58 -21.82 -10.13
C HIS A 100 -18.90 -20.67 -11.09
N LYS A 101 -19.18 -21.01 -12.35
CA LYS A 101 -19.66 -20.05 -13.36
C LYS A 101 -21.15 -19.83 -13.15
N ILE A 102 -21.51 -18.60 -12.81
CA ILE A 102 -22.90 -18.11 -12.82
C ILE A 102 -23.19 -17.59 -14.24
N PRO A 103 -24.33 -17.92 -14.88
CA PRO A 103 -24.65 -17.40 -16.21
C PRO A 103 -24.96 -15.91 -16.14
N ALA A 104 -24.18 -15.11 -16.89
CA ALA A 104 -24.28 -13.66 -16.92
C ALA A 104 -25.18 -13.17 -18.04
N PHE A 105 -26.04 -12.21 -17.76
CA PHE A 105 -26.74 -11.39 -18.77
C PHE A 105 -25.69 -10.50 -19.47
N ALA A 106 -25.91 -10.21 -20.79
CA ALA A 106 -24.94 -9.50 -21.63
C ALA A 106 -24.44 -8.15 -21.04
N GLY A 107 -25.27 -7.40 -20.32
CA GLY A 107 -24.88 -6.17 -19.66
C GLY A 107 -23.92 -6.37 -18.48
N GLN A 108 -24.00 -7.49 -17.76
CA GLN A 108 -23.07 -7.83 -16.68
C GLN A 108 -21.70 -8.23 -17.20
N GLN A 109 -21.63 -8.84 -18.40
CA GLN A 109 -20.34 -9.20 -19.01
C GLN A 109 -19.54 -7.96 -19.44
N GLN A 110 -20.21 -6.93 -19.98
CA GLN A 110 -19.55 -5.69 -20.38
C GLN A 110 -19.01 -4.92 -19.16
N GLN A 111 -19.79 -4.81 -18.10
CA GLN A 111 -19.38 -4.16 -16.85
C GLN A 111 -18.24 -4.94 -16.16
N GLN A 112 -18.28 -6.27 -16.17
CA GLN A 112 -17.22 -7.12 -15.63
C GLN A 112 -15.93 -6.99 -16.43
N GLN A 113 -16.02 -6.81 -17.76
CA GLN A 113 -14.87 -6.60 -18.63
C GLN A 113 -14.19 -5.25 -18.37
N GLN A 114 -14.94 -4.20 -18.03
CA GLN A 114 -14.40 -2.88 -17.64
C GLN A 114 -13.68 -2.90 -16.30
N GLN A 115 -14.00 -3.83 -15.41
CA GLN A 115 -13.44 -3.96 -14.08
C GLN A 115 -12.28 -4.95 -13.98
N THR A 116 -11.88 -5.60 -15.06
CA THR A 116 -10.75 -6.53 -15.08
C THR A 116 -9.42 -5.80 -15.08
N PHE A 117 -8.43 -6.36 -14.40
CA PHE A 117 -7.06 -5.88 -14.41
C PHE A 117 -6.06 -7.02 -14.41
N THR A 118 -4.84 -6.73 -14.88
CA THR A 118 -3.68 -7.61 -14.76
C THR A 118 -2.51 -6.80 -14.21
N GLN A 119 -1.89 -7.31 -13.14
CA GLN A 119 -0.71 -6.70 -12.56
C GLN A 119 0.53 -7.07 -13.39
N ARG A 120 1.29 -6.09 -13.78
CA ARG A 120 2.47 -6.26 -14.64
C ARG A 120 3.62 -7.03 -13.95
N PHE A 121 3.78 -6.85 -12.65
CA PHE A 121 4.89 -7.41 -11.87
C PHE A 121 4.42 -8.22 -10.66
N PRO A 122 3.67 -9.33 -10.85
CA PRO A 122 3.07 -10.07 -9.75
C PRO A 122 4.10 -10.70 -8.81
N THR A 123 5.32 -10.96 -9.30
CA THR A 123 6.41 -11.49 -8.47
C THR A 123 7.06 -10.40 -7.60
N LEU A 124 7.18 -9.17 -8.13
CA LEU A 124 7.77 -8.04 -7.42
C LEU A 124 6.84 -7.52 -6.32
N PHE A 125 5.54 -7.48 -6.59
CA PHE A 125 4.53 -6.91 -5.71
C PHE A 125 3.72 -7.97 -4.92
N LYS A 126 4.31 -9.12 -4.65
CA LYS A 126 3.71 -10.04 -3.68
C LYS A 126 3.62 -9.34 -2.30
N PRO A 127 2.53 -9.52 -1.55
CA PRO A 127 1.47 -10.54 -1.67
C PRO A 127 0.20 -10.07 -2.42
N PHE A 128 0.25 -8.96 -3.15
CA PHE A 128 -0.93 -8.39 -3.82
C PHE A 128 -1.36 -9.23 -5.02
N LEU A 129 -2.66 -9.21 -5.34
CA LEU A 129 -3.21 -9.99 -6.45
C LEU A 129 -2.59 -9.57 -7.78
N GLY A 130 -2.25 -10.57 -8.60
CA GLY A 130 -1.66 -10.36 -9.93
C GLY A 130 -2.70 -10.04 -11.01
N GLU A 131 -3.94 -10.48 -10.83
CA GLU A 131 -5.03 -10.28 -11.78
C GLU A 131 -6.39 -10.44 -11.08
N GLY A 132 -7.46 -9.97 -11.71
CA GLY A 132 -8.81 -10.11 -11.19
C GLY A 132 -9.75 -9.01 -11.66
N THR A 133 -10.80 -8.78 -10.88
CA THR A 133 -11.75 -7.69 -11.05
C THR A 133 -11.71 -6.75 -9.87
N LYS A 134 -11.77 -5.45 -10.15
CA LYS A 134 -11.89 -4.38 -9.14
C LYS A 134 -12.98 -3.41 -9.56
N LYS A 135 -13.96 -3.22 -8.70
CA LYS A 135 -14.93 -2.14 -8.82
C LYS A 135 -14.30 -0.84 -8.32
N THR A 136 -14.51 0.24 -9.03
CA THR A 136 -14.08 1.58 -8.62
C THR A 136 -15.30 2.40 -8.20
N ILE A 137 -15.21 3.09 -7.06
CA ILE A 137 -16.19 4.08 -6.63
C ILE A 137 -15.55 5.44 -6.70
N LYS A 138 -16.23 6.41 -7.33
CA LYS A 138 -15.84 7.82 -7.35
C LYS A 138 -16.74 8.59 -6.38
N THR A 139 -16.13 9.36 -5.49
CA THR A 139 -16.79 10.26 -4.55
C THR A 139 -16.26 11.68 -4.75
N THR A 140 -17.13 12.66 -4.89
CA THR A 140 -16.73 14.06 -4.91
C THR A 140 -16.39 14.51 -3.50
N LEU A 141 -15.14 14.95 -3.28
CA LEU A 141 -14.68 15.52 -2.02
C LEU A 141 -14.91 17.03 -1.98
N ILE A 142 -14.61 17.70 -3.07
CA ILE A 142 -14.86 19.12 -3.29
C ILE A 142 -15.39 19.27 -4.73
N GLU A 143 -16.54 19.90 -4.86
CA GLU A 143 -17.18 20.14 -6.16
C GLU A 143 -16.20 20.81 -7.13
N ASP A 144 -16.17 20.31 -8.35
CA ASP A 144 -15.35 20.79 -9.45
C ASP A 144 -13.83 20.85 -9.20
N ARG A 145 -13.36 20.31 -8.08
CA ARG A 145 -11.95 20.41 -7.69
C ARG A 145 -11.32 19.08 -7.33
N CYS A 146 -11.97 18.27 -6.47
CA CYS A 146 -11.31 17.12 -5.90
C CYS A 146 -12.23 15.91 -5.77
N TRP A 147 -11.72 14.74 -6.17
CA TRP A 147 -12.43 13.47 -6.11
C TRP A 147 -11.55 12.39 -5.47
N ALA A 148 -12.21 11.51 -4.73
CA ALA A 148 -11.66 10.24 -4.28
C ALA A 148 -12.14 9.12 -5.20
N LEU A 149 -11.21 8.30 -5.68
CA LEU A 149 -11.52 7.04 -6.35
C LEU A 149 -11.04 5.91 -5.46
N GLU A 150 -11.89 4.93 -5.21
CA GLU A 150 -11.59 3.86 -4.26
C GLU A 150 -11.77 2.49 -4.91
N GLN A 151 -10.84 1.60 -4.59
CA GLN A 151 -10.89 0.16 -4.84
C GLN A 151 -10.52 -0.56 -3.55
N THR A 152 -10.64 -1.88 -3.50
CA THR A 152 -10.10 -2.66 -2.39
C THR A 152 -8.69 -3.14 -2.68
N ILE A 153 -7.87 -3.21 -1.63
CA ILE A 153 -6.62 -3.96 -1.64
C ILE A 153 -6.78 -5.23 -0.80
N GLU A 154 -6.14 -6.32 -1.22
CA GLU A 154 -6.31 -7.64 -0.65
C GLU A 154 -5.01 -8.19 -0.11
N LEU A 155 -5.07 -8.68 1.14
CA LEU A 155 -4.02 -9.44 1.81
C LEU A 155 -4.60 -10.78 2.27
N GLY A 156 -4.58 -11.78 1.39
CA GLY A 156 -5.28 -13.03 1.62
C GLY A 156 -6.80 -12.83 1.79
N PRO A 157 -7.39 -13.24 2.92
CA PRO A 157 -8.81 -13.02 3.17
C PRO A 157 -9.15 -11.59 3.60
N LEU A 158 -8.15 -10.79 3.99
CA LEU A 158 -8.36 -9.42 4.45
C LEU A 158 -8.50 -8.48 3.26
N GLU A 159 -9.43 -7.56 3.35
CA GLU A 159 -9.75 -6.61 2.30
C GLU A 159 -10.03 -5.23 2.90
N THR A 160 -9.34 -4.21 2.41
CA THR A 160 -9.48 -2.85 2.88
C THR A 160 -9.57 -1.87 1.71
N PRO A 161 -10.23 -0.71 1.88
CA PRO A 161 -10.23 0.34 0.87
C PRO A 161 -8.83 0.90 0.63
N LEU A 162 -8.52 1.19 -0.63
CA LEU A 162 -7.36 1.95 -1.08
C LEU A 162 -7.85 3.09 -1.96
N ARG A 163 -7.31 4.29 -1.76
CA ARG A 163 -7.81 5.53 -2.36
C ARG A 163 -6.77 6.18 -3.26
N CYS A 164 -7.22 6.55 -4.46
CA CYS A 164 -6.61 7.53 -5.33
C CYS A 164 -7.30 8.88 -5.12
N VAL A 165 -6.53 9.97 -5.07
CA VAL A 165 -7.07 11.32 -5.04
C VAL A 165 -6.79 12.00 -6.37
N VAL A 166 -7.81 12.59 -6.99
CA VAL A 166 -7.69 13.36 -8.21
C VAL A 166 -8.01 14.82 -7.92
N VAL A 167 -7.11 15.72 -8.27
CA VAL A 167 -7.30 17.15 -8.12
C VAL A 167 -7.25 17.80 -9.50
N ARG A 168 -8.25 18.63 -9.83
CA ARG A 168 -8.23 19.47 -11.01
C ARG A 168 -7.48 20.75 -10.68
N LEU A 169 -6.39 20.98 -11.40
CA LEU A 169 -5.56 22.18 -11.26
C LEU A 169 -6.25 23.39 -11.90
N SER A 170 -5.77 24.59 -11.61
CA SER A 170 -6.28 25.83 -12.22
C SER A 170 -6.11 25.87 -13.74
N SER A 171 -5.15 25.11 -14.29
CA SER A 171 -4.98 24.90 -15.72
C SER A 171 -6.10 24.08 -16.36
N GLY A 172 -6.92 23.37 -15.56
CA GLY A 172 -7.87 22.36 -16.01
C GLY A 172 -7.26 20.96 -16.07
N ASP A 173 -5.95 20.80 -16.01
CA ASP A 173 -5.29 19.50 -15.99
C ASP A 173 -5.52 18.75 -14.67
N LEU A 174 -5.37 17.43 -14.70
CA LEU A 174 -5.56 16.57 -13.54
C LEU A 174 -4.22 16.18 -12.91
N TRP A 175 -4.17 16.26 -11.60
CA TRP A 175 -3.14 15.71 -10.71
C TRP A 175 -3.69 14.44 -10.06
N VAL A 176 -3.02 13.30 -10.29
CA VAL A 176 -3.47 11.96 -9.87
C VAL A 176 -2.52 11.40 -8.83
N HIS A 177 -2.98 11.27 -7.61
CA HIS A 177 -2.22 10.75 -6.47
C HIS A 177 -2.59 9.31 -6.21
N ASN A 178 -1.58 8.42 -6.14
CA ASN A 178 -1.76 7.02 -5.79
C ASN A 178 -2.69 6.26 -6.76
N PRO A 179 -2.28 6.04 -8.02
CA PRO A 179 -3.11 5.35 -9.01
C PRO A 179 -3.43 3.91 -8.59
N LEU A 180 -4.66 3.49 -8.86
CA LEU A 180 -5.22 2.18 -8.47
C LEU A 180 -5.09 1.15 -9.59
N ALA A 181 -5.66 -0.07 -9.36
CA ALA A 181 -5.64 -1.14 -10.35
C ALA A 181 -6.18 -0.67 -11.70
N PRO A 182 -5.47 -0.97 -12.81
CA PRO A 182 -5.66 -0.35 -14.12
C PRO A 182 -6.87 -0.95 -14.87
N THR A 183 -8.04 -0.83 -14.26
CA THR A 183 -9.30 -1.17 -14.90
C THR A 183 -9.74 -0.04 -15.83
N GLU A 184 -10.45 -0.36 -16.90
CA GLU A 184 -11.00 0.67 -17.78
C GLU A 184 -12.01 1.58 -17.03
N GLU A 185 -12.77 1.02 -16.08
CA GLU A 185 -13.65 1.77 -15.19
C GLU A 185 -12.87 2.83 -14.40
N PHE A 186 -11.71 2.47 -13.83
CA PHE A 186 -10.86 3.42 -13.09
C PHE A 186 -10.39 4.57 -13.99
N PHE A 187 -9.88 4.25 -15.15
CA PHE A 187 -9.37 5.26 -16.08
C PHE A 187 -10.47 6.22 -16.55
N GLN A 188 -11.62 5.71 -16.94
CA GLN A 188 -12.77 6.53 -17.37
C GLN A 188 -13.26 7.44 -16.23
N LEU A 189 -13.31 6.93 -14.99
CA LEU A 189 -13.69 7.73 -13.83
C LEU A 189 -12.68 8.84 -13.51
N VAL A 190 -11.38 8.60 -13.68
CA VAL A 190 -10.35 9.66 -13.58
C VAL A 190 -10.56 10.70 -14.68
N GLU A 191 -10.67 10.28 -15.94
CA GLU A 191 -10.83 11.17 -17.09
C GLU A 191 -12.10 12.01 -16.98
N SER A 192 -13.18 11.45 -16.43
CA SER A 192 -14.42 12.20 -16.16
C SER A 192 -14.28 13.33 -15.13
N CYS A 193 -13.17 13.37 -14.39
CA CYS A 193 -12.87 14.49 -13.49
C CYS A 193 -12.40 15.75 -14.26
N ALA A 194 -12.03 15.60 -15.54
CA ALA A 194 -11.64 16.71 -16.40
C ALA A 194 -12.86 17.41 -17.05
N GLU A 195 -13.98 16.73 -17.13
CA GLU A 195 -15.20 17.26 -17.71
C GLU A 195 -15.83 18.31 -16.80
N ASN A 196 -16.20 19.45 -17.34
CA ASN A 196 -16.94 20.47 -16.58
C ASN A 196 -18.35 19.95 -16.29
N GLY A 197 -18.82 20.14 -15.07
CA GLY A 197 -20.22 19.92 -14.70
C GLY A 197 -21.18 20.64 -15.65
N ASP A 198 -22.39 20.09 -15.81
CA ASP A 198 -23.43 20.50 -16.74
C ASP A 198 -23.51 22.00 -17.00
N GLY A 199 -23.18 22.43 -18.21
CA GLY A 199 -23.55 23.76 -18.72
C GLY A 199 -22.47 24.66 -19.31
N TYR A 200 -21.21 24.28 -19.35
CA TYR A 200 -20.20 25.07 -20.01
C TYR A 200 -20.03 24.65 -21.47
N GLU A 201 -20.71 25.35 -22.39
CA GLU A 201 -20.41 25.31 -23.82
C GLU A 201 -18.99 25.89 -24.02
N PRO A 202 -18.03 25.14 -24.62
CA PRO A 202 -16.70 25.66 -24.88
C PRO A 202 -16.78 26.78 -25.92
N SER A 203 -16.80 28.01 -25.45
CA SER A 203 -16.70 29.18 -26.32
C SER A 203 -15.24 29.43 -26.71
N SER A 204 -14.76 28.66 -27.65
CA SER A 204 -13.69 29.00 -28.61
C SER A 204 -12.90 27.76 -29.04
N SER A 205 -12.50 27.73 -30.27
CA SER A 205 -11.86 26.67 -31.05
C SER A 205 -10.39 26.34 -30.67
N THR A 206 -10.03 26.42 -29.41
CA THR A 206 -8.72 26.02 -28.84
C THR A 206 -8.86 25.30 -27.51
N SER A 207 -9.82 24.38 -27.40
CA SER A 207 -9.89 23.51 -26.24
C SER A 207 -8.80 22.43 -26.33
N SER A 208 -7.65 22.66 -25.69
CA SER A 208 -6.84 21.52 -25.25
C SER A 208 -7.74 20.76 -24.27
N SER A 209 -8.15 19.56 -24.61
CA SER A 209 -8.88 18.71 -23.68
C SER A 209 -8.07 18.58 -22.40
N ALA A 210 -8.69 18.82 -21.24
CA ALA A 210 -8.05 18.65 -19.95
C ALA A 210 -7.46 17.23 -19.86
N ARG A 211 -6.21 17.13 -19.42
CA ARG A 211 -5.45 15.88 -19.44
C ARG A 211 -4.88 15.58 -18.06
N VAL A 212 -4.54 14.35 -17.81
CA VAL A 212 -3.70 13.99 -16.67
C VAL A 212 -2.29 14.49 -16.93
N SER A 213 -1.86 15.51 -16.18
CA SER A 213 -0.53 16.11 -16.31
C SER A 213 0.48 15.57 -15.30
N SER A 214 0.00 14.98 -14.21
CA SER A 214 0.88 14.49 -13.15
C SER A 214 0.34 13.23 -12.49
N ILE A 215 1.22 12.24 -12.34
CA ILE A 215 1.02 11.02 -11.56
C ILE A 215 1.94 11.10 -10.35
N VAL A 216 1.40 10.90 -9.15
CA VAL A 216 2.15 11.02 -7.91
C VAL A 216 2.21 9.69 -7.18
N VAL A 217 3.43 9.25 -6.87
CA VAL A 217 3.74 8.08 -6.04
C VAL A 217 4.22 8.60 -4.67
N PRO A 218 3.32 8.68 -3.69
CA PRO A 218 3.53 9.48 -2.47
C PRO A 218 4.45 8.85 -1.44
N THR A 219 4.69 7.55 -1.53
CA THR A 219 5.45 6.77 -0.54
C THR A 219 6.21 5.63 -1.20
N TYR A 220 7.13 5.02 -0.45
CA TYR A 220 7.86 3.83 -0.87
C TYR A 220 7.01 2.55 -0.79
N ALA A 221 5.91 2.54 -0.03
CA ALA A 221 5.07 1.35 0.19
C ALA A 221 4.57 0.75 -1.13
N LEU A 222 4.48 -0.58 -1.17
CA LEU A 222 4.29 -1.31 -2.42
C LEU A 222 2.93 -1.02 -3.05
N GLU A 223 1.88 -1.02 -2.25
CA GLU A 223 0.48 -0.81 -2.65
C GLU A 223 0.24 0.53 -3.35
N HIS A 224 1.07 1.52 -3.06
CA HIS A 224 0.94 2.88 -3.60
C HIS A 224 1.75 3.12 -4.88
N LYS A 225 2.46 2.12 -5.39
CA LYS A 225 3.27 2.23 -6.61
C LYS A 225 3.05 1.12 -7.64
N ILE A 226 2.31 0.07 -7.27
CA ILE A 226 2.08 -1.11 -8.13
C ILE A 226 1.64 -0.74 -9.54
N PHE A 227 0.70 0.22 -9.66
CA PHE A 227 0.02 0.56 -10.90
C PHE A 227 0.47 1.89 -11.51
N ALA A 228 1.56 2.48 -10.99
CA ALA A 228 2.07 3.75 -11.52
C ALA A 228 2.51 3.66 -12.99
N ARG A 229 3.08 2.50 -13.39
CA ARG A 229 3.44 2.26 -14.79
C ARG A 229 2.23 2.16 -15.71
N ASP A 230 1.21 1.42 -15.28
CA ASP A 230 -0.02 1.26 -16.07
C ASP A 230 -0.74 2.61 -16.23
N ALA A 231 -0.73 3.43 -15.19
CA ALA A 231 -1.23 4.80 -15.24
C ALA A 231 -0.43 5.66 -16.23
N HIS A 232 0.91 5.56 -16.24
CA HIS A 232 1.74 6.29 -17.19
C HIS A 232 1.54 5.79 -18.64
N GLU A 233 1.33 4.50 -18.85
CA GLU A 233 1.01 3.97 -20.18
C GLU A 233 -0.35 4.49 -20.69
N ARG A 234 -1.33 4.72 -19.80
CA ARG A 234 -2.60 5.36 -20.15
C ARG A 234 -2.44 6.85 -20.44
N TRP A 235 -1.59 7.54 -19.66
CA TRP A 235 -1.34 8.98 -19.75
C TRP A 235 0.17 9.27 -19.98
N PRO A 236 0.70 8.98 -21.18
CA PRO A 236 2.15 9.00 -21.43
C PRO A 236 2.80 10.36 -21.35
N GLU A 237 2.01 11.44 -21.48
CA GLU A 237 2.49 12.81 -21.34
C GLU A 237 2.56 13.28 -19.87
N ALA A 238 2.01 12.49 -18.94
CA ALA A 238 2.03 12.83 -17.52
C ALA A 238 3.42 12.69 -16.92
N GLU A 239 3.81 13.67 -16.13
CA GLU A 239 5.02 13.60 -15.30
C GLU A 239 4.78 12.69 -14.09
N ILE A 240 5.72 11.80 -13.80
CA ILE A 240 5.66 10.95 -12.61
C ILE A 240 6.49 11.59 -11.51
N TRP A 241 5.84 11.98 -10.41
CA TRP A 241 6.48 12.55 -9.25
C TRP A 241 6.50 11.52 -8.12
N VAL A 242 7.68 11.15 -7.65
CA VAL A 242 7.85 10.09 -6.66
C VAL A 242 8.43 10.61 -5.36
N ALA A 243 7.96 10.07 -4.24
CA ALA A 243 8.62 10.28 -2.96
C ALA A 243 10.06 9.74 -3.02
N PRO A 244 11.02 10.37 -2.33
CA PRO A 244 12.40 9.91 -2.30
C PRO A 244 12.53 8.47 -1.79
N GLY A 245 13.65 7.79 -2.13
CA GLY A 245 13.94 6.44 -1.62
C GLY A 245 13.13 5.31 -2.22
N GLN A 246 12.49 5.52 -3.37
CA GLN A 246 11.82 4.45 -4.12
C GLN A 246 12.79 3.29 -4.42
N PHE A 247 12.29 2.04 -4.35
CA PHE A 247 13.08 0.83 -4.60
C PHE A 247 14.29 0.61 -3.67
N SER A 248 14.13 0.94 -2.42
CA SER A 248 14.93 0.33 -1.36
C SER A 248 14.34 -1.01 -0.89
N PHE A 249 13.08 -1.30 -1.23
CA PHE A 249 12.36 -2.53 -0.88
C PHE A 249 11.26 -2.83 -1.93
N PRO A 250 11.00 -4.11 -2.29
CA PRO A 250 11.67 -5.35 -1.84
C PRO A 250 12.98 -5.62 -2.60
N VAL A 251 13.28 -4.86 -3.65
CA VAL A 251 14.47 -4.99 -4.49
C VAL A 251 15.14 -3.62 -4.60
N GLU A 252 16.43 -3.58 -4.37
CA GLU A 252 17.24 -2.36 -4.48
C GLU A 252 17.60 -2.07 -5.95
N ASN A 253 17.79 -0.79 -6.28
CA ASN A 253 18.35 -0.33 -7.56
C ASN A 253 17.58 -0.79 -8.81
N VAL A 254 16.26 -0.83 -8.74
CA VAL A 254 15.43 -1.07 -9.94
C VAL A 254 15.34 0.22 -10.75
N SER A 255 15.57 0.15 -12.07
CA SER A 255 15.51 1.35 -12.93
C SER A 255 14.09 1.90 -13.06
N ASN A 256 13.98 3.21 -13.22
CA ASN A 256 12.71 3.89 -13.47
C ASN A 256 12.05 3.35 -14.75
N ALA A 257 12.81 3.13 -15.82
CA ALA A 257 12.28 2.55 -17.06
C ALA A 257 11.61 1.19 -16.85
N TYR A 258 12.15 0.35 -15.96
CA TYR A 258 11.55 -0.93 -15.65
C TYR A 258 10.23 -0.77 -14.88
N VAL A 259 10.22 0.09 -13.86
CA VAL A 259 9.08 0.21 -12.93
C VAL A 259 8.00 1.13 -13.47
N TYR A 260 8.38 2.27 -14.03
CA TYR A 260 7.46 3.30 -14.48
C TYR A 260 7.28 3.37 -16.00
N GLY A 261 8.05 2.59 -16.75
CA GLY A 261 7.99 2.59 -18.21
C GLY A 261 8.78 3.71 -18.88
N THR A 262 9.41 4.60 -18.11
CA THR A 262 10.19 5.75 -18.60
C THR A 262 11.31 6.10 -17.64
N ASP A 263 12.41 6.64 -18.17
CA ASP A 263 13.49 7.24 -17.38
C ASP A 263 13.45 8.77 -17.45
N THR A 264 12.75 9.35 -18.43
CA THR A 264 12.80 10.79 -18.71
C THR A 264 11.75 11.61 -17.99
N ASN A 265 10.61 11.01 -17.66
CA ASN A 265 9.46 11.69 -17.06
C ASN A 265 9.27 11.35 -15.57
N VAL A 266 10.30 10.80 -14.90
CA VAL A 266 10.25 10.48 -13.46
C VAL A 266 11.09 11.47 -12.70
N PHE A 267 10.46 12.19 -11.77
CA PHE A 267 11.06 13.23 -10.95
C PHE A 267 10.89 12.90 -9.48
N VAL A 268 11.94 13.13 -8.69
CA VAL A 268 11.92 12.92 -7.24
C VAL A 268 11.49 14.21 -6.56
N LEU A 269 10.54 14.14 -5.64
CA LEU A 269 10.14 15.23 -4.78
C LEU A 269 11.31 15.61 -3.87
N SER A 270 11.74 16.88 -3.92
CA SER A 270 12.91 17.35 -3.17
C SER A 270 12.64 17.35 -1.66
N GLU A 271 13.61 16.89 -0.89
CA GLU A 271 13.53 16.85 0.59
C GLU A 271 13.84 18.18 1.25
N SER A 272 14.53 19.07 0.57
CA SER A 272 14.99 20.35 1.14
C SER A 272 14.36 21.54 0.48
N ASN A 273 14.06 22.57 1.31
CA ASN A 273 13.79 23.92 0.83
C ASN A 273 15.08 24.67 0.44
N ASP A 274 16.25 24.04 0.59
CA ASP A 274 17.53 24.59 0.17
C ASP A 274 17.62 24.60 -1.35
N GLU A 275 17.68 25.78 -1.92
CA GLU A 275 17.83 25.99 -3.37
C GLU A 275 19.05 25.25 -3.95
N ALA A 276 20.08 24.99 -3.14
CA ALA A 276 21.29 24.28 -3.55
C ALA A 276 21.11 22.75 -3.70
N GLN A 277 20.06 22.17 -3.12
CA GLN A 277 19.73 20.73 -3.18
C GLN A 277 18.43 20.46 -3.95
N MET A 278 17.79 21.50 -4.47
CA MET A 278 16.56 21.34 -5.26
C MET A 278 16.85 20.51 -6.51
N SER A 279 15.99 19.53 -6.76
CA SER A 279 15.88 18.89 -8.07
C SER A 279 15.88 19.98 -9.15
N THR A 280 16.58 19.76 -10.26
CA THR A 280 16.66 20.68 -11.38
C THR A 280 15.30 21.06 -11.96
N LYS A 281 14.22 20.39 -11.55
CA LYS A 281 12.85 20.64 -11.96
C LYS A 281 11.92 20.70 -10.76
N GLN A 282 11.08 21.76 -10.71
CA GLN A 282 9.98 21.88 -9.76
C GLN A 282 8.67 21.46 -10.42
N PRO A 283 7.75 20.80 -9.65
CA PRO A 283 6.44 20.45 -10.20
C PRO A 283 5.65 21.73 -10.55
N ALA A 284 5.04 21.76 -11.73
CA ALA A 284 4.22 22.88 -12.17
C ALA A 284 3.04 23.18 -11.22
N TRP A 285 2.54 22.14 -10.55
CA TRP A 285 1.43 22.23 -9.61
C TRP A 285 1.81 22.70 -8.20
N ARG A 286 3.10 22.97 -7.91
CA ARG A 286 3.58 23.27 -6.54
C ARG A 286 2.93 24.48 -5.88
N ASN A 287 2.47 25.45 -6.65
CA ASN A 287 1.80 26.64 -6.12
C ASN A 287 0.35 26.36 -5.68
N GLU A 288 -0.27 25.29 -6.20
CA GLU A 288 -1.62 24.88 -5.86
C GLU A 288 -1.63 23.73 -4.83
N ILE A 289 -0.72 22.78 -4.98
CA ILE A 289 -0.55 21.65 -4.08
C ILE A 289 0.87 21.70 -3.51
N ASN A 290 0.97 22.05 -2.25
CA ASN A 290 2.24 22.04 -1.54
C ASN A 290 2.52 20.62 -1.02
N TYR A 291 3.76 20.31 -0.64
CA TYR A 291 4.11 19.04 -0.02
C TYR A 291 5.18 19.19 1.06
N GLU A 292 5.19 18.24 2.01
CA GLU A 292 6.21 18.02 3.03
C GLU A 292 6.58 16.55 3.07
N THR A 293 7.88 16.26 3.03
CA THR A 293 8.39 14.89 3.08
C THR A 293 8.70 14.50 4.52
N LEU A 294 8.12 13.39 4.95
CA LEU A 294 8.51 12.67 6.16
C LEU A 294 9.62 11.68 5.79
N ASP A 295 10.80 11.84 6.37
CA ASP A 295 11.91 10.91 6.29
C ASP A 295 12.15 10.26 7.65
N VAL A 296 11.85 8.98 7.76
CA VAL A 296 12.05 8.20 8.98
C VAL A 296 13.42 7.51 9.00
N GLY A 297 14.30 7.91 8.08
CA GLY A 297 15.64 7.37 7.97
C GLY A 297 15.70 6.00 7.31
N ALA A 298 16.87 5.37 7.42
CA ALA A 298 17.12 4.03 6.91
C ALA A 298 17.28 3.04 8.08
N PHE A 299 16.60 1.92 7.99
CA PHE A 299 16.76 0.82 8.93
C PHE A 299 16.99 -0.50 8.21
N LYS A 300 17.54 -1.48 8.91
CA LYS A 300 17.87 -2.78 8.32
C LYS A 300 16.73 -3.77 8.51
N VAL A 301 16.27 -4.34 7.40
CA VAL A 301 15.37 -5.50 7.40
C VAL A 301 16.09 -6.63 6.68
N ALA A 302 16.33 -7.73 7.38
CA ALA A 302 17.02 -8.89 6.81
C ALA A 302 18.34 -8.52 6.07
N ASN A 303 19.15 -7.65 6.67
CA ASN A 303 20.41 -7.11 6.13
C ASN A 303 20.30 -6.16 4.92
N LYS A 304 19.09 -5.72 4.57
CA LYS A 304 18.87 -4.69 3.55
C LYS A 304 18.55 -3.36 4.21
N ASN A 305 19.15 -2.30 3.71
CA ASN A 305 18.77 -0.94 4.11
C ASN A 305 17.46 -0.56 3.43
N ILE A 306 16.45 -0.26 4.23
CA ILE A 306 15.16 0.24 3.78
C ILE A 306 15.04 1.69 4.20
N GLN A 307 14.75 2.57 3.26
CA GLN A 307 14.40 3.96 3.53
C GLN A 307 12.88 4.09 3.50
N ILE A 308 12.34 4.75 4.51
CA ILE A 308 10.90 4.99 4.60
C ILE A 308 10.67 6.48 4.52
N LYS A 309 10.01 6.87 3.46
CA LYS A 309 9.62 8.25 3.22
C LYS A 309 8.19 8.29 2.70
N GLU A 310 7.47 9.28 3.17
CA GLU A 310 6.12 9.60 2.75
C GLU A 310 6.01 11.10 2.51
N CYS A 311 5.29 11.50 1.46
CA CYS A 311 4.97 12.88 1.21
C CYS A 311 3.51 13.15 1.58
N ALA A 312 3.30 14.11 2.47
CA ALA A 312 1.99 14.72 2.66
C ALA A 312 1.82 15.88 1.67
N PHE A 313 0.63 16.02 1.12
CA PHE A 313 0.28 17.07 0.17
C PHE A 313 -0.82 17.95 0.74
N PHE A 314 -0.76 19.25 0.42
CA PHE A 314 -1.73 20.22 0.91
C PHE A 314 -2.30 21.02 -0.26
N ASP A 315 -3.58 20.85 -0.54
CA ASP A 315 -4.30 21.71 -1.49
C ASP A 315 -4.58 23.07 -0.86
N VAL A 316 -3.84 24.08 -1.31
CA VAL A 316 -3.90 25.43 -0.76
C VAL A 316 -5.28 26.05 -0.88
N SER A 317 -6.02 25.75 -1.94
CA SER A 317 -7.33 26.36 -2.21
C SER A 317 -8.44 25.80 -1.30
N THR A 318 -8.36 24.53 -0.93
CA THR A 318 -9.43 23.86 -0.17
C THR A 318 -9.10 23.69 1.30
N GLY A 319 -7.81 23.71 1.66
CA GLY A 319 -7.34 23.39 3.00
C GLY A 319 -7.32 21.87 3.29
N MET A 320 -7.26 21.06 2.24
CA MET A 320 -7.25 19.61 2.34
C MET A 320 -5.81 19.08 2.46
N LEU A 321 -5.54 18.33 3.51
CA LEU A 321 -4.29 17.61 3.73
C LEU A 321 -4.44 16.17 3.24
N ILE A 322 -3.70 15.79 2.20
CA ILE A 322 -3.69 14.46 1.62
C ILE A 322 -2.47 13.72 2.16
N VAL A 323 -2.69 12.57 2.80
CA VAL A 323 -1.66 11.69 3.35
C VAL A 323 -1.86 10.27 2.83
N THR A 324 -0.85 9.42 2.97
CA THR A 324 -0.95 8.01 2.61
C THR A 324 -1.21 7.17 3.85
N ASP A 325 -0.15 6.72 4.50
CA ASP A 325 -0.20 5.82 5.65
C ASP A 325 0.01 6.53 6.99
N ALA A 326 0.38 7.82 6.96
CA ALA A 326 0.68 8.58 8.17
C ALA A 326 -0.51 8.69 9.12
N LEU A 327 -1.72 8.73 8.58
CA LEU A 327 -2.95 8.86 9.35
C LEU A 327 -4.06 7.95 8.80
N ALA A 328 -4.96 7.57 9.68
CA ALA A 328 -6.16 6.81 9.35
C ALA A 328 -7.31 7.13 10.31
N LYS A 329 -8.54 6.87 9.86
CA LYS A 329 -9.73 6.81 10.70
C LYS A 329 -10.53 5.58 10.28
N ILE A 330 -10.54 4.57 11.14
CA ILE A 330 -11.22 3.30 10.88
C ILE A 330 -12.72 3.46 11.11
N PRO A 331 -13.57 3.30 10.07
CA PRO A 331 -15.01 3.50 10.24
C PRO A 331 -15.66 2.34 11.00
N LEU A 332 -16.79 2.63 11.65
CA LEU A 332 -17.55 1.63 12.41
C LEU A 332 -18.17 0.54 11.54
N ILE A 333 -18.39 0.82 10.27
CA ILE A 333 -19.03 -0.09 9.31
C ILE A 333 -18.11 -0.30 8.10
N PRO A 334 -18.19 -1.46 7.42
CA PRO A 334 -17.37 -1.72 6.24
C PRO A 334 -17.72 -0.81 5.07
N SER A 335 -16.72 -0.55 4.22
CA SER A 335 -16.95 0.02 2.90
C SER A 335 -17.82 -0.91 2.07
N VAL A 336 -18.69 -0.33 1.23
CA VAL A 336 -19.50 -1.08 0.26
C VAL A 336 -18.66 -1.81 -0.80
N LEU A 337 -17.37 -1.52 -0.88
CA LEU A 337 -16.41 -2.20 -1.73
C LEU A 337 -15.93 -3.53 -1.14
N CYS A 338 -15.99 -3.69 0.19
CA CYS A 338 -15.51 -4.91 0.84
C CYS A 338 -16.42 -6.09 0.51
N SER A 339 -15.81 -7.20 0.11
CA SER A 339 -16.53 -8.43 -0.22
C SER A 339 -17.20 -9.02 1.03
N LYS A 340 -18.52 -9.19 0.95
CA LYS A 340 -19.31 -9.79 2.01
C LYS A 340 -18.80 -11.20 2.36
N ASP A 341 -18.48 -12.01 1.37
CA ASP A 341 -17.98 -13.38 1.57
C ASP A 341 -16.66 -13.40 2.35
N LYS A 342 -15.76 -12.45 2.08
CA LYS A 342 -14.51 -12.30 2.83
C LYS A 342 -14.77 -11.83 4.26
N LEU A 343 -15.69 -10.90 4.47
CA LEU A 343 -16.07 -10.47 5.80
C LEU A 343 -16.69 -11.63 6.60
N LEU A 344 -17.59 -12.42 6.02
CA LEU A 344 -18.15 -13.61 6.64
C LEU A 344 -17.07 -14.66 6.95
N LEU A 345 -16.09 -14.83 6.07
CA LEU A 345 -14.97 -15.73 6.34
C LEU A 345 -14.16 -15.31 7.58
N VAL A 346 -13.89 -14.01 7.72
CA VAL A 346 -13.13 -13.45 8.85
C VAL A 346 -13.96 -13.38 10.14
N SER A 347 -15.29 -13.35 10.05
CA SER A 347 -16.17 -13.25 11.22
C SER A 347 -16.17 -14.47 12.13
N LYS A 348 -15.68 -15.62 11.67
CA LYS A 348 -15.61 -16.87 12.43
C LYS A 348 -14.96 -16.70 13.80
N ARG A 349 -15.43 -17.44 14.80
CA ARG A 349 -14.75 -17.52 16.10
C ARG A 349 -13.48 -18.36 16.03
N SER A 350 -13.54 -19.50 15.35
CA SER A 350 -12.38 -20.34 15.03
C SER A 350 -12.23 -20.46 13.51
N THR A 351 -11.00 -20.55 13.05
CA THR A 351 -10.71 -20.82 11.63
C THR A 351 -11.30 -22.15 11.14
N ARG A 352 -11.63 -23.07 12.04
CA ARG A 352 -12.26 -24.36 11.74
C ARG A 352 -13.79 -24.32 11.69
N ASP A 353 -14.40 -23.27 12.20
CA ASP A 353 -15.85 -23.15 12.19
C ASP A 353 -16.38 -23.11 10.74
N PRO A 354 -17.60 -23.60 10.50
CA PRO A 354 -18.27 -23.35 9.23
C PRO A 354 -18.42 -21.85 8.98
N GLN A 355 -18.64 -21.48 7.72
CA GLN A 355 -18.92 -20.09 7.40
C GLN A 355 -20.24 -19.66 8.09
N PRO A 356 -20.23 -18.54 8.81
CA PRO A 356 -21.44 -18.02 9.45
C PRO A 356 -22.51 -17.65 8.43
N GLU A 357 -23.76 -17.58 8.91
CA GLU A 357 -24.87 -17.09 8.12
C GLU A 357 -24.65 -15.64 7.68
N ASP A 358 -25.19 -15.30 6.50
CA ASP A 358 -25.17 -13.94 5.95
C ASP A 358 -26.16 -13.04 6.72
N THR A 359 -25.69 -12.52 7.85
CA THR A 359 -26.43 -11.53 8.64
C THR A 359 -25.60 -10.24 8.77
N PRO A 360 -26.27 -9.08 8.95
CA PRO A 360 -25.57 -7.80 9.17
C PRO A 360 -24.58 -7.88 10.34
N GLU A 361 -24.90 -8.60 11.40
CA GLU A 361 -24.07 -8.78 12.59
C GLU A 361 -22.79 -9.56 12.27
N ASN A 362 -22.90 -10.62 11.49
CA ASN A 362 -21.74 -11.42 11.08
C ASN A 362 -20.84 -10.63 10.11
N VAL A 363 -21.42 -9.88 9.19
CA VAL A 363 -20.68 -8.97 8.29
C VAL A 363 -19.93 -7.90 9.10
N LEU A 364 -20.59 -7.30 10.07
CA LEU A 364 -19.99 -6.29 10.95
C LEU A 364 -18.89 -6.90 11.83
N THR A 365 -19.09 -8.10 12.36
CA THR A 365 -18.08 -8.86 13.10
C THR A 365 -16.84 -9.09 12.24
N GLY A 366 -17.02 -9.52 10.99
CA GLY A 366 -15.94 -9.70 10.04
C GLY A 366 -15.17 -8.42 9.76
N TRP A 367 -15.87 -7.29 9.62
CA TRP A 367 -15.26 -5.98 9.45
C TRP A 367 -14.37 -5.58 10.64
N LYS A 368 -14.91 -5.68 11.86
CA LYS A 368 -14.18 -5.34 13.07
C LYS A 368 -12.91 -6.18 13.23
N LYS A 369 -13.00 -7.48 12.97
CA LYS A 369 -11.85 -8.39 13.00
C LYS A 369 -10.84 -8.10 11.87
N THR A 370 -11.32 -7.78 10.66
CA THR A 370 -10.46 -7.34 9.55
C THR A 370 -9.65 -6.11 9.94
N ALA A 371 -10.31 -5.11 10.54
CA ALA A 371 -9.65 -3.88 10.99
C ALA A 371 -8.56 -4.17 12.04
N LEU A 372 -8.84 -5.05 13.00
CA LEU A 372 -7.87 -5.46 14.02
C LEU A 372 -6.67 -6.20 13.42
N LEU A 373 -6.93 -7.16 12.53
CA LEU A 373 -5.86 -7.95 11.88
C LEU A 373 -4.96 -7.09 10.99
N VAL A 374 -5.53 -6.12 10.26
CA VAL A 374 -4.74 -5.18 9.45
C VAL A 374 -3.94 -4.22 10.32
N SER A 375 -4.50 -3.79 11.46
CA SER A 375 -3.86 -2.81 12.35
C SER A 375 -2.77 -3.40 13.23
N PHE A 376 -2.93 -4.62 13.71
CA PHE A 376 -2.05 -5.23 14.71
C PHE A 376 -1.36 -6.52 14.25
N PHE A 377 -1.78 -7.13 13.14
CA PHE A 377 -1.41 -8.46 12.65
C PHE A 377 -1.82 -9.60 13.60
N PHE A 378 -1.57 -9.47 14.89
CA PHE A 378 -1.90 -10.43 15.94
C PHE A 378 -2.48 -9.69 17.15
N PRO A 379 -3.77 -9.31 17.11
CA PRO A 379 -4.42 -8.60 18.21
C PRO A 379 -4.51 -9.49 19.48
N GLU A 380 -4.72 -8.87 20.62
CA GLU A 380 -4.63 -9.55 21.93
C GLU A 380 -5.52 -10.76 22.06
N HIS A 381 -6.73 -10.68 21.57
CA HIS A 381 -7.75 -11.72 21.69
C HIS A 381 -7.76 -12.74 20.55
N GLU A 382 -6.75 -12.73 19.67
CA GLU A 382 -6.53 -13.76 18.68
C GLU A 382 -5.49 -14.75 19.18
N GLU A 383 -5.87 -16.03 19.34
CA GLU A 383 -5.02 -17.06 19.89
C GLU A 383 -4.76 -18.20 18.91
N LEU A 384 -3.48 -18.53 18.74
CA LEU A 384 -3.04 -19.69 17.98
C LEU A 384 -3.11 -20.94 18.85
N VAL A 385 -4.19 -21.70 18.73
CA VAL A 385 -4.40 -22.96 19.49
C VAL A 385 -3.59 -24.12 18.91
N SER A 386 -3.40 -24.14 17.59
CA SER A 386 -2.58 -25.14 16.91
C SER A 386 -2.01 -24.58 15.61
N ALA A 387 -1.12 -25.32 14.95
CA ALA A 387 -0.53 -24.92 13.67
C ALA A 387 -1.57 -24.63 12.55
N ARG A 388 -2.85 -24.95 12.76
CA ARG A 388 -3.93 -24.79 11.77
C ARG A 388 -5.21 -24.21 12.36
N GLU A 389 -5.15 -23.69 13.57
CA GLU A 389 -6.34 -23.19 14.24
C GLU A 389 -6.03 -21.95 15.04
N VAL A 390 -6.70 -20.89 14.66
CA VAL A 390 -6.73 -19.59 15.36
C VAL A 390 -8.14 -19.40 15.89
N ILE A 391 -8.26 -18.97 17.14
CA ILE A 391 -9.54 -18.65 17.76
C ILE A 391 -9.55 -17.22 18.28
N TRP A 392 -10.72 -16.62 18.27
CA TRP A 392 -10.98 -15.34 18.93
C TRP A 392 -11.56 -15.61 20.32
N THR A 393 -10.95 -15.02 21.34
CA THR A 393 -11.43 -15.09 22.73
C THR A 393 -12.34 -13.89 23.04
N ASP A 394 -13.11 -14.00 24.13
CA ASP A 394 -14.06 -12.95 24.52
C ASP A 394 -13.34 -11.65 24.87
N GLY A 395 -13.95 -10.50 24.59
CA GLY A 395 -13.41 -9.18 24.87
C GLY A 395 -12.71 -8.48 23.68
N TRP A 396 -12.53 -9.15 22.56
CA TRP A 396 -11.87 -8.60 21.37
C TRP A 396 -12.57 -7.36 20.82
N GLU A 397 -13.85 -7.18 21.07
CA GLU A 397 -14.61 -6.00 20.65
C GLU A 397 -14.04 -4.70 21.24
N THR A 398 -13.52 -4.75 22.48
CA THR A 398 -12.89 -3.61 23.14
C THR A 398 -11.64 -3.14 22.40
N ASN A 399 -10.90 -4.06 21.77
CA ASN A 399 -9.75 -3.73 20.96
C ASN A 399 -10.18 -2.93 19.71
N PHE A 400 -11.28 -3.32 19.06
CA PHE A 400 -11.82 -2.56 17.94
C PHE A 400 -12.30 -1.18 18.36
N GLU A 401 -12.97 -1.04 19.51
CA GLU A 401 -13.41 0.24 20.05
C GLU A 401 -12.24 1.20 20.29
N SER A 402 -11.08 0.66 20.67
CA SER A 402 -9.87 1.45 20.91
C SER A 402 -9.30 2.12 19.65
N ILE A 403 -9.51 1.55 18.48
CA ILE A 403 -8.97 2.05 17.20
C ILE A 403 -10.02 2.69 16.28
N SER A 404 -11.31 2.45 16.51
CA SER A 404 -12.35 2.87 15.59
C SER A 404 -12.78 4.32 15.80
N ASN A 405 -13.30 4.93 14.73
CA ASN A 405 -13.91 6.27 14.67
C ASN A 405 -13.08 7.41 15.29
N ARG A 406 -11.75 7.30 15.24
CA ARG A 406 -10.83 8.35 15.67
C ARG A 406 -9.70 8.52 14.67
N LEU A 407 -9.20 9.75 14.53
CA LEU A 407 -7.99 10.03 13.78
C LEU A 407 -6.79 9.51 14.58
N LEU A 408 -5.97 8.66 13.95
CA LEU A 408 -4.83 8.04 14.60
C LEU A 408 -3.71 7.74 13.58
N VAL A 409 -2.50 7.60 14.06
CA VAL A 409 -1.43 6.94 13.30
C VAL A 409 -1.66 5.44 13.37
N PRO A 410 -1.79 4.72 12.22
CA PRO A 410 -2.01 3.28 12.23
C PRO A 410 -1.00 2.55 13.12
N PRO A 411 -1.43 1.61 13.98
CA PRO A 411 -0.55 0.93 14.93
C PRO A 411 0.68 0.28 14.28
N VAL A 412 0.50 -0.32 13.11
CA VAL A 412 1.59 -0.93 12.33
C VAL A 412 2.62 0.11 11.90
N VAL A 413 2.18 1.25 11.37
CA VAL A 413 3.04 2.36 10.94
C VAL A 413 3.77 2.97 12.14
N ARG A 414 3.03 3.26 13.21
CA ARG A 414 3.57 3.79 14.44
C ARG A 414 4.68 2.91 15.01
N THR A 415 4.42 1.61 15.17
CA THR A 415 5.31 0.69 15.89
C THR A 415 6.48 0.20 15.05
N LEU A 416 6.24 -0.08 13.76
CA LEU A 416 7.28 -0.64 12.89
C LEU A 416 8.12 0.46 12.23
N LEU A 417 7.56 1.62 11.97
CA LEU A 417 8.22 2.67 11.18
C LEU A 417 8.58 3.88 12.06
N TYR A 418 7.61 4.55 12.63
CA TYR A 418 7.82 5.84 13.29
C TYR A 418 8.57 5.75 14.62
N ALA A 419 8.46 4.63 15.31
CA ALA A 419 9.23 4.37 16.52
C ALA A 419 10.77 4.29 16.29
N GLN A 420 11.20 4.17 15.02
CA GLN A 420 12.64 4.13 14.68
C GLN A 420 13.30 5.50 14.80
N GLU A 421 12.60 6.54 14.34
CA GLU A 421 13.09 7.92 14.33
C GLU A 421 12.00 8.89 14.84
N PRO A 422 11.61 8.79 16.12
CA PRO A 422 10.51 9.59 16.67
C PRO A 422 10.78 11.10 16.60
N LYS A 423 12.06 11.51 16.61
CA LYS A 423 12.44 12.92 16.46
C LYS A 423 12.17 13.43 15.04
N ALA A 424 12.46 12.61 14.01
CA ALA A 424 12.20 12.97 12.63
C ALA A 424 10.70 13.13 12.37
N VAL A 425 9.89 12.22 12.93
CA VAL A 425 8.42 12.30 12.86
C VAL A 425 7.91 13.56 13.56
N ARG A 426 8.38 13.86 14.77
CA ARG A 426 7.98 15.07 15.50
C ARG A 426 8.33 16.34 14.72
N ASN A 427 9.54 16.43 14.20
CA ASN A 427 9.97 17.57 13.40
C ASN A 427 9.11 17.75 12.14
N TRP A 428 8.68 16.64 11.53
CA TRP A 428 7.77 16.70 10.38
C TRP A 428 6.38 17.20 10.80
N VAL A 429 5.82 16.70 11.89
CA VAL A 429 4.55 17.18 12.46
C VAL A 429 4.60 18.69 12.73
N ASP A 430 5.71 19.16 13.29
CA ASP A 430 5.92 20.58 13.58
C ASP A 430 6.02 21.42 12.28
N ARG A 431 6.72 20.92 11.24
CA ARG A 431 6.78 21.62 9.95
C ARG A 431 5.42 21.69 9.27
N VAL A 432 4.67 20.58 9.20
CA VAL A 432 3.31 20.52 8.67
C VAL A 432 2.40 21.50 9.40
N SER A 433 2.44 21.48 10.74
CA SER A 433 1.63 22.36 11.60
C SER A 433 2.01 23.84 11.44
N ALA A 434 3.29 24.16 11.39
CA ALA A 434 3.76 25.54 11.21
C ALA A 434 3.43 26.10 9.82
N ARG A 435 3.48 25.26 8.80
CA ARG A 435 3.29 25.68 7.41
C ARG A 435 1.82 25.81 7.00
N TRP A 436 0.98 24.87 7.43
CA TRP A 436 -0.40 24.76 6.94
C TRP A 436 -1.44 24.76 8.07
N GLY A 437 -1.01 24.73 9.33
CA GLY A 437 -1.87 24.42 10.48
C GLY A 437 -3.19 25.19 10.49
N GLU A 438 -3.15 26.51 10.40
CA GLU A 438 -4.37 27.34 10.42
C GLU A 438 -5.29 27.13 9.21
N SER A 439 -4.75 26.52 8.15
CA SER A 439 -5.47 26.30 6.89
C SER A 439 -6.00 24.88 6.73
N ILE A 440 -5.60 23.93 7.59
CA ILE A 440 -6.12 22.54 7.55
C ILE A 440 -7.59 22.52 7.93
N LYS A 441 -8.43 22.00 7.04
CA LYS A 441 -9.88 21.85 7.23
C LYS A 441 -10.33 20.40 7.16
N SER A 442 -9.59 19.58 6.41
CA SER A 442 -9.87 18.15 6.28
C SER A 442 -8.60 17.36 6.00
N ILE A 443 -8.65 16.08 6.34
CA ILE A 443 -7.57 15.12 6.07
C ILE A 443 -8.12 14.00 5.19
N VAL A 444 -7.37 13.63 4.16
CA VAL A 444 -7.71 12.56 3.22
C VAL A 444 -6.59 11.52 3.21
N PRO A 445 -6.69 10.44 3.99
CA PRO A 445 -5.74 9.33 3.96
C PRO A 445 -6.01 8.39 2.78
N ALA A 446 -5.01 7.57 2.42
CA ALA A 446 -5.15 6.58 1.35
C ALA A 446 -6.02 5.37 1.74
N HIS A 447 -6.18 5.13 3.04
CA HIS A 447 -6.96 4.01 3.57
C HIS A 447 -8.11 4.48 4.48
N TRP A 448 -9.12 3.63 4.63
CA TRP A 448 -10.25 3.78 5.55
C TRP A 448 -11.14 5.00 5.23
N ASP A 449 -11.59 5.72 6.26
CA ASP A 449 -12.53 6.83 6.11
C ASP A 449 -11.92 8.09 5.48
N ALA A 450 -12.67 8.77 4.62
CA ALA A 450 -12.31 10.08 4.06
C ALA A 450 -13.52 10.75 3.39
N PRO A 451 -13.57 12.09 3.33
CA PRO A 451 -12.67 13.02 4.01
C PRO A 451 -12.92 13.01 5.52
N ILE A 452 -11.88 13.28 6.30
CA ILE A 452 -12.00 13.43 7.75
C ILE A 452 -12.05 14.92 8.05
N ASP A 453 -13.14 15.41 8.62
CA ASP A 453 -13.22 16.76 9.15
C ASP A 453 -12.27 16.86 10.35
N ALA A 454 -11.20 17.61 10.20
CA ALA A 454 -10.12 17.71 11.17
C ALA A 454 -9.31 18.99 10.95
N ASN A 455 -8.85 19.57 12.04
CA ASN A 455 -7.97 20.72 12.07
C ASN A 455 -6.54 20.37 12.50
N VAL A 456 -5.68 21.38 12.70
CA VAL A 456 -4.29 21.16 13.12
C VAL A 456 -4.16 20.52 14.51
N ASP A 457 -5.09 20.79 15.41
CA ASP A 457 -5.04 20.21 16.76
C ASP A 457 -5.39 18.72 16.69
N ASP A 458 -6.35 18.33 15.87
CA ASP A 458 -6.68 16.92 15.61
C ASP A 458 -5.48 16.19 14.96
N PHE A 459 -4.83 16.84 13.97
CA PHE A 459 -3.61 16.35 13.35
C PHE A 459 -2.52 16.12 14.39
N ARG A 460 -2.19 17.12 15.21
CA ARG A 460 -1.16 17.01 16.27
C ARG A 460 -1.53 15.95 17.31
N ASN A 461 -2.80 15.90 17.73
CA ASN A 461 -3.29 14.93 18.71
C ASN A 461 -3.08 13.47 18.26
N ALA A 462 -3.19 13.18 16.97
CA ALA A 462 -2.93 11.83 16.44
C ALA A 462 -1.45 11.39 16.64
N PHE A 463 -0.54 12.33 16.81
CA PHE A 463 0.90 12.08 17.05
C PHE A 463 1.34 12.28 18.50
N ARG A 464 0.43 12.51 19.46
CA ARG A 464 0.76 12.75 20.88
C ARG A 464 1.55 11.62 21.53
N PHE A 465 1.43 10.41 21.07
CA PHE A 465 2.24 9.28 21.52
C PHE A 465 3.76 9.50 21.38
N LEU A 466 4.19 10.44 20.54
CA LEU A 466 5.61 10.84 20.44
C LEU A 466 6.10 11.65 21.63
N GLU A 467 5.19 12.23 22.40
CA GLU A 467 5.47 13.06 23.58
C GLU A 467 5.29 12.27 24.88
N ASP A 468 4.25 11.43 24.94
CA ASP A 468 3.86 10.68 26.13
C ASP A 468 3.24 9.34 25.75
N ASP A 469 3.95 8.24 26.01
CA ASP A 469 3.50 6.87 25.74
C ASP A 469 2.25 6.47 26.53
N SER A 470 1.90 7.21 27.60
CA SER A 470 0.69 6.96 28.41
C SER A 470 -0.61 7.39 27.73
N ILE A 471 -0.53 8.17 26.64
CA ILE A 471 -1.68 8.70 25.89
C ILE A 471 -2.12 7.74 24.76
N ASP A 472 -1.74 6.49 24.84
CA ASP A 472 -2.06 5.52 23.83
C ASP A 472 -3.54 5.10 23.90
N PRO A 473 -4.33 5.21 22.82
CA PRO A 473 -5.69 4.71 22.82
C PRO A 473 -5.77 3.18 22.77
N PHE A 474 -4.66 2.53 22.40
CA PHE A 474 -4.62 1.08 22.16
C PHE A 474 -4.49 0.31 23.46
N LEU A 475 -5.02 -0.91 23.46
CA LEU A 475 -4.76 -1.82 24.57
C LEU A 475 -3.30 -2.31 24.50
N ASP A 476 -2.67 -2.34 25.66
CA ASP A 476 -1.27 -2.77 25.81
C ASP A 476 -0.97 -4.12 25.13
N GLY A 477 -1.89 -5.06 25.23
CA GLY A 477 -1.76 -6.39 24.66
C GLY A 477 -1.64 -6.39 23.13
N ASP A 478 -2.38 -5.53 22.44
CA ASP A 478 -2.36 -5.43 20.99
C ASP A 478 -0.97 -5.04 20.45
N LEU A 479 -0.33 -4.05 21.10
CA LEU A 479 1.01 -3.65 20.70
C LEU A 479 2.08 -4.66 21.12
N LYS A 480 1.99 -5.19 22.34
CA LYS A 480 3.02 -6.05 22.96
C LYS A 480 3.05 -7.46 22.37
N ARG A 481 1.92 -8.02 21.97
CA ARG A 481 1.85 -9.40 21.43
C ARG A 481 2.28 -9.52 19.97
N GLY A 482 1.77 -8.65 19.11
CA GLY A 482 2.03 -8.70 17.66
C GLY A 482 3.16 -7.78 17.22
N LEU A 483 2.95 -6.49 17.29
CA LEU A 483 3.80 -5.49 16.65
C LEU A 483 5.17 -5.30 17.32
N ALA A 484 5.24 -5.27 18.66
CA ALA A 484 6.51 -5.05 19.35
C ALA A 484 7.52 -6.21 19.15
N PRO A 485 7.13 -7.50 19.20
CA PRO A 485 8.02 -8.60 18.83
C PRO A 485 8.48 -8.55 17.38
N ILE A 486 7.61 -8.14 16.44
CA ILE A 486 7.94 -7.97 15.03
C ILE A 486 8.97 -6.87 14.88
N ALA A 487 8.72 -5.69 15.45
CA ALA A 487 9.64 -4.57 15.44
C ALA A 487 11.02 -5.01 15.96
N LYS A 488 11.08 -5.68 17.11
CA LYS A 488 12.32 -6.20 17.68
C LYS A 488 13.04 -7.24 16.82
N ALA A 489 12.30 -8.01 16.02
CA ALA A 489 12.87 -9.03 15.14
C ALA A 489 13.38 -8.46 13.82
N ILE A 490 12.68 -7.47 13.27
CA ILE A 490 12.98 -6.87 11.96
C ILE A 490 14.06 -5.79 12.07
N LEU A 491 14.09 -5.05 13.16
CA LEU A 491 14.88 -3.83 13.35
C LEU A 491 16.21 -4.07 14.10
N LYS A 492 16.77 -5.26 13.98
CA LYS A 492 18.08 -5.61 14.57
C LYS A 492 19.21 -5.49 13.57
#